data_9711f0de640956c0c926edb2d3172f37
#
_entry.id   9711f0de640956c0c926edb2d3172f37
#
_cell.length_a   1.000
_cell.length_b   1.000
_cell.length_c   1.000
_cell.angle_alpha   90.00
_cell.angle_beta   90.00
_cell.angle_gamma   90.00
#
_symmetry.space_group_name_H-M   'P 1'
#
loop_
_entity.id
_entity.type
_entity.pdbx_description
1 polymer ?
#
loop_
_entity_poly.entity_id
_entity_poly.type
_entity_poly.pdbx_seq_one_letter_code
_entity_poly.pdbx_strand_id
1 'polypeptide(L)'
;MGLADEEFARIPNLRLLKKFDRQAVIRALSSWYIAHALKMARTWTLANWTNRIGSREVDWSCNMGVPVAYYDSPILEVFSETLQVAWTWFEQNRTLVSIEDAINEYTATLNTLNPDDLKCDPYPEIAAAIQSFAVGRSAREAVYIYFDVGGGTVDGVSFR
;
A
#
# COMPACT_ATOMS: atom_id res chain seq x y z
N MET A 1 -9.73 -4.81 -9.12
CA MET A 1 -10.57 -6.01 -9.31
C MET A 1 -11.51 -6.10 -8.12
N GLY A 2 -12.77 -5.76 -8.25
CA GLY A 2 -13.72 -5.85 -7.14
C GLY A 2 -14.30 -7.27 -7.08
N LEU A 3 -14.46 -7.81 -5.87
CA LEU A 3 -15.25 -9.01 -5.65
C LEU A 3 -16.64 -8.80 -6.28
N ALA A 4 -17.14 -9.82 -7.01
CA ALA A 4 -18.51 -9.78 -7.54
C ALA A 4 -19.51 -9.62 -6.39
N ASP A 5 -20.64 -8.96 -6.63
CA ASP A 5 -21.62 -8.69 -5.57
C ASP A 5 -22.12 -9.96 -4.86
N GLU A 6 -22.14 -11.09 -5.58
CA GLU A 6 -22.50 -12.39 -5.02
C GLU A 6 -21.44 -12.96 -4.07
N GLU A 7 -20.16 -12.72 -4.31
CA GLU A 7 -19.06 -13.14 -3.42
C GLU A 7 -19.01 -12.27 -2.17
N PHE A 8 -19.26 -10.99 -2.33
CA PHE A 8 -19.35 -10.06 -1.21
C PHE A 8 -20.53 -10.42 -0.28
N ALA A 9 -21.64 -10.90 -0.82
CA ALA A 9 -22.81 -11.32 -0.04
C ALA A 9 -22.60 -12.61 0.78
N ARG A 10 -21.56 -13.39 0.47
CA ARG A 10 -21.25 -14.67 1.14
C ARG A 10 -20.38 -14.53 2.40
N ILE A 11 -19.81 -13.35 2.65
CA ILE A 11 -18.99 -13.14 3.85
C ILE A 11 -19.89 -13.04 5.09
N PRO A 12 -19.73 -13.92 6.09
CA PRO A 12 -20.50 -13.85 7.35
C PRO A 12 -20.31 -12.50 8.02
N ASN A 13 -21.38 -11.92 8.57
CA ASN A 13 -21.41 -10.59 9.22
C ASN A 13 -21.41 -9.35 8.29
N LEU A 14 -21.47 -9.51 6.99
CA LEU A 14 -21.59 -8.38 6.06
C LEU A 14 -22.90 -7.59 6.18
N ARG A 15 -23.86 -8.03 6.98
CA ARG A 15 -25.10 -7.26 7.24
C ARG A 15 -24.80 -5.87 7.83
N LEU A 16 -23.72 -5.73 8.59
CA LEU A 16 -23.24 -4.43 9.08
C LEU A 16 -22.74 -3.54 7.94
N LEU A 17 -22.12 -4.14 6.92
CA LEU A 17 -21.53 -3.41 5.80
C LEU A 17 -22.57 -2.93 4.78
N LYS A 18 -23.82 -3.42 4.82
CA LYS A 18 -24.92 -2.90 3.99
C LYS A 18 -25.28 -1.43 4.29
N LYS A 19 -24.79 -0.91 5.41
CA LYS A 19 -24.97 0.51 5.77
C LYS A 19 -23.98 1.44 5.08
N PHE A 20 -22.89 0.89 4.55
CA PHE A 20 -21.78 1.65 4.01
C PHE A 20 -21.63 1.40 2.51
N ASP A 21 -21.12 2.41 1.82
CA ASP A 21 -20.72 2.24 0.44
C ASP A 21 -19.62 1.18 0.32
N ARG A 22 -19.76 0.30 -0.66
CA ARG A 22 -18.83 -0.80 -0.89
C ARG A 22 -17.39 -0.33 -1.10
N GLN A 23 -17.22 0.77 -1.85
CA GLN A 23 -15.88 1.30 -2.12
C GLN A 23 -15.25 1.86 -0.85
N ALA A 24 -16.01 2.56 -0.02
CA ALA A 24 -15.55 3.04 1.27
C ALA A 24 -15.09 1.90 2.18
N VAL A 25 -15.84 0.80 2.21
CA VAL A 25 -15.46 -0.41 2.97
C VAL A 25 -14.13 -0.98 2.46
N ILE A 26 -13.98 -1.15 1.14
CA ILE A 26 -12.75 -1.72 0.56
C ILE A 26 -11.55 -0.82 0.87
N ARG A 27 -11.67 0.49 0.68
CA ARG A 27 -10.59 1.44 0.96
C ARG A 27 -10.19 1.43 2.44
N ALA A 28 -11.16 1.49 3.34
CA ALA A 28 -10.91 1.46 4.79
C ALA A 28 -10.23 0.16 5.24
N LEU A 29 -10.71 -0.99 4.76
CA LEU A 29 -10.11 -2.29 5.09
C LEU A 29 -8.71 -2.44 4.49
N SER A 30 -8.48 -1.96 3.27
CA SER A 30 -7.15 -1.96 2.66
C SER A 30 -6.17 -1.10 3.45
N SER A 31 -6.58 0.12 3.85
CA SER A 31 -5.75 0.98 4.68
C SER A 31 -5.47 0.36 6.05
N TRP A 32 -6.46 -0.27 6.67
CA TRP A 32 -6.29 -0.97 7.95
C TRP A 32 -5.29 -2.12 7.83
N TYR A 33 -5.41 -2.94 6.78
CA TYR A 33 -4.48 -4.04 6.51
C TYR A 33 -3.05 -3.53 6.30
N ILE A 34 -2.87 -2.50 5.46
CA ILE A 34 -1.54 -1.91 5.19
C ILE A 34 -0.94 -1.33 6.47
N ALA A 35 -1.70 -0.55 7.25
CA ALA A 35 -1.23 0.01 8.52
C ALA A 35 -0.80 -1.09 9.50
N HIS A 36 -1.52 -2.20 9.55
CA HIS A 36 -1.17 -3.35 10.38
C HIS A 36 0.10 -4.03 9.90
N ALA A 37 0.25 -4.25 8.59
CA ALA A 37 1.46 -4.81 8.00
C ALA A 37 2.70 -3.94 8.27
N LEU A 38 2.57 -2.62 8.15
CA LEU A 38 3.64 -1.66 8.49
C LEU A 38 4.03 -1.73 9.96
N LYS A 39 3.06 -1.81 10.88
CA LYS A 39 3.32 -1.99 12.32
C LYS A 39 4.06 -3.30 12.61
N MET A 40 3.64 -4.38 11.98
CA MET A 40 4.31 -5.68 12.12
C MET A 40 5.75 -5.60 11.60
N ALA A 41 5.97 -5.01 10.42
CA ALA A 41 7.29 -4.83 9.83
C ALA A 41 8.20 -3.99 10.73
N ARG A 42 7.70 -2.88 11.26
CA ARG A 42 8.43 -2.03 12.23
C ARG A 42 8.82 -2.81 13.48
N THR A 43 7.87 -3.50 14.07
CA THR A 43 8.09 -4.28 15.28
C THR A 43 9.13 -5.37 15.04
N TRP A 44 9.01 -6.10 13.95
CA TRP A 44 9.97 -7.14 13.57
C TRP A 44 11.37 -6.56 13.34
N THR A 45 11.48 -5.47 12.60
CA THR A 45 12.76 -4.81 12.30
C THR A 45 13.46 -4.34 13.58
N LEU A 46 12.74 -3.66 14.45
CA LEU A 46 13.30 -3.18 15.71
C LEU A 46 13.74 -4.34 16.62
N ALA A 47 13.00 -5.43 16.65
CA ALA A 47 13.35 -6.61 17.46
C ALA A 47 14.58 -7.35 16.92
N ASN A 48 14.70 -7.49 15.59
CA ASN A 48 15.72 -8.35 14.98
C ASN A 48 17.01 -7.59 14.57
N TRP A 49 16.94 -6.27 14.44
CA TRP A 49 18.05 -5.45 14.00
C TRP A 49 18.60 -4.53 15.08
N THR A 50 18.25 -4.74 16.33
CA THR A 50 18.68 -3.93 17.49
C THR A 50 20.19 -3.70 17.50
N ASN A 51 20.99 -4.73 17.27
CA ASN A 51 22.47 -4.61 17.27
C ASN A 51 23.01 -3.76 16.12
N ARG A 52 22.30 -3.66 15.00
CA ARG A 52 22.69 -2.83 13.85
C ARG A 52 22.17 -1.40 13.98
N ILE A 53 21.01 -1.23 14.56
CA ILE A 53 20.38 0.07 14.80
C ILE A 53 21.11 0.79 15.93
N GLY A 54 21.39 0.10 17.04
CA GLY A 54 22.02 0.68 18.22
C GLY A 54 21.20 1.83 18.81
N SER A 55 21.81 2.97 18.99
CA SER A 55 21.16 4.20 19.48
C SER A 55 20.67 5.13 18.36
N ARG A 56 20.72 4.69 17.10
CA ARG A 56 20.29 5.51 15.97
C ARG A 56 18.78 5.57 15.88
N GLU A 57 18.26 6.71 15.54
CA GLU A 57 16.86 6.86 15.13
C GLU A 57 16.63 6.21 13.78
N VAL A 58 15.51 5.51 13.63
CA VAL A 58 15.13 4.87 12.37
C VAL A 58 14.09 5.74 11.70
N ASP A 59 14.45 6.26 10.55
CA ASP A 59 13.53 6.96 9.67
C ASP A 59 12.77 5.95 8.80
N TRP A 60 11.45 6.06 8.78
CA TRP A 60 10.56 5.15 8.07
C TRP A 60 9.98 5.85 6.85
N SER A 61 9.91 5.13 5.76
CA SER A 61 9.17 5.52 4.55
C SER A 61 8.53 4.30 3.93
N CYS A 62 7.51 4.48 3.12
CA CYS A 62 6.81 3.39 2.47
C CYS A 62 6.52 3.71 1.01
N ASN A 63 6.88 2.78 0.12
CA ASN A 63 6.44 2.82 -1.27
C ASN A 63 5.50 1.64 -1.51
N MET A 64 4.38 1.89 -2.18
CA MET A 64 3.42 0.87 -2.57
C MET A 64 3.47 0.64 -4.07
N GLY A 65 3.70 -0.61 -4.49
CA GLY A 65 3.61 -0.99 -5.89
C GLY A 65 2.16 -0.86 -6.40
N VAL A 66 2.00 -0.17 -7.53
CA VAL A 66 0.72 -0.03 -8.23
C VAL A 66 0.88 -0.59 -9.64
N PRO A 67 -0.04 -1.42 -10.13
CA PRO A 67 0.01 -1.92 -11.50
C PRO A 67 0.10 -0.78 -12.51
N VAL A 68 0.96 -0.93 -13.52
CA VAL A 68 1.25 0.12 -14.50
C VAL A 68 -0.01 0.66 -15.17
N ALA A 69 -0.98 -0.23 -15.47
CA ALA A 69 -2.25 0.14 -16.07
C ALA A 69 -3.07 1.16 -15.25
N TYR A 70 -2.80 1.26 -13.95
CA TYR A 70 -3.50 2.17 -13.04
C TYR A 70 -2.66 3.40 -12.68
N TYR A 71 -1.35 3.34 -12.87
CA TYR A 71 -0.44 4.40 -12.48
C TYR A 71 -0.68 5.71 -13.26
N ASP A 72 -0.97 5.61 -14.55
CA ASP A 72 -1.29 6.78 -15.42
C ASP A 72 -2.81 7.02 -15.53
N SER A 73 -3.58 6.62 -14.54
CA SER A 73 -5.04 6.73 -14.55
C SER A 73 -5.57 7.42 -13.29
N PRO A 74 -6.81 7.95 -13.30
CA PRO A 74 -7.44 8.51 -12.09
C PRO A 74 -7.54 7.53 -10.92
N ILE A 75 -7.38 6.24 -11.17
CA ILE A 75 -7.39 5.21 -10.12
C ILE A 75 -6.16 5.34 -9.21
N LEU A 76 -5.06 5.94 -9.68
CA LEU A 76 -3.88 6.21 -8.85
C LEU A 76 -4.22 6.98 -7.58
N GLU A 77 -5.14 7.95 -7.67
CA GLU A 77 -5.59 8.73 -6.52
C GLU A 77 -6.16 7.84 -5.42
N VAL A 78 -6.93 6.81 -5.79
CA VAL A 78 -7.49 5.83 -4.83
C VAL A 78 -6.40 5.06 -4.10
N PHE A 79 -5.34 4.66 -4.81
CA PHE A 79 -4.18 4.00 -4.20
C PHE A 79 -3.42 4.96 -3.29
N SER A 80 -3.21 6.20 -3.72
CA SER A 80 -2.54 7.23 -2.94
C SER A 80 -3.28 7.51 -1.63
N GLU A 81 -4.57 7.80 -1.69
CA GLU A 81 -5.41 8.04 -0.52
C GLU A 81 -5.40 6.85 0.46
N THR A 82 -5.53 5.63 -0.08
CA THR A 82 -5.51 4.41 0.73
C THR A 82 -4.18 4.25 1.47
N LEU A 83 -3.06 4.49 0.80
CA LEU A 83 -1.72 4.42 1.38
C LEU A 83 -1.50 5.53 2.41
N GLN A 84 -1.89 6.76 2.11
CA GLN A 84 -1.73 7.93 2.99
C GLN A 84 -2.51 7.76 4.30
N VAL A 85 -3.75 7.26 4.23
CA VAL A 85 -4.52 6.94 5.43
C VAL A 85 -3.84 5.83 6.24
N ALA A 86 -3.38 4.76 5.56
CA ALA A 86 -2.66 3.67 6.22
C ALA A 86 -1.38 4.15 6.91
N TRP A 87 -0.61 5.01 6.24
CA TRP A 87 0.60 5.61 6.76
C TRP A 87 0.32 6.45 8.01
N THR A 88 -0.68 7.30 7.95
CA THR A 88 -1.11 8.13 9.08
C THR A 88 -1.50 7.27 10.29
N TRP A 89 -2.27 6.20 10.07
CA TRP A 89 -2.61 5.27 11.15
C TRP A 89 -1.40 4.51 11.71
N PHE A 90 -0.43 4.20 10.86
CA PHE A 90 0.83 3.60 11.27
C PHE A 90 1.65 4.55 12.14
N GLU A 91 1.86 5.80 11.73
CA GLU A 91 2.63 6.80 12.47
C GLU A 91 1.97 7.14 13.81
N GLN A 92 0.66 7.35 13.82
CA GLN A 92 -0.11 7.63 15.03
C GLN A 92 -0.31 6.40 15.92
N ASN A 93 0.21 5.24 15.53
CA ASN A 93 0.00 3.96 16.22
C ASN A 93 -1.48 3.67 16.51
N ARG A 94 -2.38 4.06 15.62
CA ARG A 94 -3.83 3.90 15.78
C ARG A 94 -4.20 2.44 15.99
N THR A 95 -5.08 2.19 16.95
CA THR A 95 -5.66 0.87 17.19
C THR A 95 -7.13 0.93 16.78
N LEU A 96 -7.48 0.20 15.75
CA LEU A 96 -8.86 0.04 15.29
C LEU A 96 -9.35 -1.33 15.75
N VAL A 97 -10.51 -1.36 16.38
CA VAL A 97 -11.04 -2.58 17.02
C VAL A 97 -12.16 -3.24 16.22
N SER A 98 -12.73 -2.51 15.26
CA SER A 98 -13.82 -3.01 14.42
C SER A 98 -13.73 -2.47 12.98
N ILE A 99 -14.45 -3.14 12.07
CA ILE A 99 -14.62 -2.67 10.69
C ILE A 99 -15.35 -1.32 10.65
N GLU A 100 -16.31 -1.12 11.51
CA GLU A 100 -17.07 0.14 11.60
C GLU A 100 -16.16 1.30 12.02
N ASP A 101 -15.26 1.07 12.99
CA ASP A 101 -14.25 2.05 13.37
C ASP A 101 -13.34 2.37 12.18
N ALA A 102 -12.87 1.36 11.43
CA ALA A 102 -12.01 1.57 10.28
C ALA A 102 -12.68 2.44 9.20
N ILE A 103 -13.97 2.21 8.92
CA ILE A 103 -14.71 2.99 7.91
C ILE A 103 -14.89 4.43 8.37
N ASN A 104 -15.29 4.64 9.61
CA ASN A 104 -15.51 5.98 10.17
C ASN A 104 -14.19 6.76 10.24
N GLU A 105 -13.14 6.14 10.73
CA GLU A 105 -11.81 6.74 10.84
C GLU A 105 -11.15 6.99 9.47
N TYR A 106 -11.44 6.17 8.46
CA TYR A 106 -10.92 6.39 7.11
C TYR A 106 -11.33 7.77 6.59
N THR A 107 -12.62 8.07 6.62
CA THR A 107 -13.14 9.36 6.14
C THR A 107 -12.62 10.52 6.99
N ALA A 108 -12.60 10.37 8.31
CA ALA A 108 -12.09 11.39 9.22
C ALA A 108 -10.60 11.69 8.97
N THR A 109 -9.79 10.65 8.80
CA THR A 109 -8.36 10.77 8.50
C THR A 109 -8.16 11.44 7.15
N LEU A 110 -8.83 10.98 6.10
CA LEU A 110 -8.69 11.51 4.74
C LEU A 110 -8.96 13.02 4.67
N ASN A 111 -9.96 13.51 5.41
CA ASN A 111 -10.30 14.92 5.45
C ASN A 111 -9.28 15.82 6.17
N THR A 112 -8.35 15.23 6.90
CA THR A 112 -7.33 15.96 7.69
C THR A 112 -5.91 15.74 7.18
N LEU A 113 -5.75 14.94 6.14
CA LEU A 113 -4.44 14.65 5.55
C LEU A 113 -3.80 15.90 4.93
N ASN A 114 -2.51 16.02 5.17
CA ASN A 114 -1.65 16.87 4.35
C ASN A 114 -0.66 15.94 3.61
N PRO A 115 -0.86 15.67 2.32
CA PRO A 115 -0.03 14.72 1.57
C PRO A 115 1.47 15.07 1.58
N ASP A 116 1.80 16.36 1.61
CA ASP A 116 3.20 16.84 1.55
C ASP A 116 4.03 16.48 2.80
N ASP A 117 3.36 16.15 3.91
CA ASP A 117 4.00 15.78 5.17
C ASP A 117 4.23 14.26 5.31
N LEU A 118 3.75 13.47 4.36
CA LEU A 118 3.78 12.01 4.45
C LEU A 118 5.00 11.43 3.74
N LYS A 119 5.61 10.42 4.35
CA LYS A 119 6.73 9.67 3.77
C LYS A 119 6.26 8.38 3.09
N CYS A 120 5.25 8.49 2.24
CA CYS A 120 4.70 7.35 1.54
C CYS A 120 4.21 7.74 0.14
N ASP A 121 4.59 6.94 -0.86
CA ASP A 121 4.25 7.20 -2.25
C ASP A 121 3.85 5.92 -2.99
N PRO A 122 2.85 6.00 -3.90
CA PRO A 122 2.61 4.93 -4.86
C PRO A 122 3.67 4.95 -5.95
N TYR A 123 4.14 3.79 -6.36
CA TYR A 123 5.13 3.61 -7.42
C TYR A 123 4.68 2.58 -8.43
N PRO A 124 5.03 2.70 -9.72
CA PRO A 124 4.79 1.62 -10.68
C PRO A 124 5.48 0.33 -10.20
N GLU A 125 4.71 -0.75 -10.07
CA GLU A 125 5.22 -2.02 -9.56
C GLU A 125 6.44 -2.51 -10.33
N ILE A 126 6.39 -2.41 -11.66
CA ILE A 126 7.48 -2.82 -12.54
C ILE A 126 8.75 -1.96 -12.36
N ALA A 127 8.59 -0.66 -12.07
CA ALA A 127 9.73 0.23 -11.81
C ALA A 127 10.44 -0.16 -10.50
N ALA A 128 9.69 -0.52 -9.47
CA ALA A 128 10.24 -1.02 -8.21
C ALA A 128 11.01 -2.34 -8.43
N ALA A 129 10.47 -3.25 -9.24
CA ALA A 129 11.09 -4.55 -9.53
C ALA A 129 12.44 -4.41 -10.25
N ILE A 130 12.56 -3.49 -11.20
CA ILE A 130 13.79 -3.30 -11.97
C ILE A 130 14.85 -2.44 -11.27
N GLN A 131 14.46 -1.66 -10.27
CA GLN A 131 15.35 -0.68 -9.63
C GLN A 131 16.62 -1.32 -9.09
N SER A 132 16.53 -2.46 -8.42
CA SER A 132 17.70 -3.15 -7.87
C SER A 132 18.66 -3.64 -8.95
N PHE A 133 18.15 -4.03 -10.13
CA PHE A 133 18.95 -4.38 -11.28
C PHE A 133 19.58 -3.15 -11.91
N ALA A 134 18.79 -2.09 -12.16
CA ALA A 134 19.26 -0.87 -12.85
C ALA A 134 20.39 -0.14 -12.10
N VAL A 135 20.35 -0.14 -10.76
CA VAL A 135 21.41 0.45 -9.92
C VAL A 135 22.52 -0.56 -9.55
N GLY A 136 22.38 -1.82 -9.96
CA GLY A 136 23.32 -2.89 -9.65
C GLY A 136 24.59 -2.78 -10.48
N ARG A 137 25.71 -3.32 -9.93
CA ARG A 137 27.01 -3.39 -10.64
C ARG A 137 26.99 -4.26 -11.90
N SER A 138 25.94 -5.04 -12.10
CA SER A 138 25.78 -5.93 -13.27
C SER A 138 25.11 -5.22 -14.44
N ALA A 139 24.50 -4.06 -14.23
CA ALA A 139 23.92 -3.29 -15.30
C ALA A 139 25.02 -2.70 -16.19
N ARG A 140 24.88 -2.89 -17.50
CA ARG A 140 25.76 -2.32 -18.54
C ARG A 140 24.93 -1.38 -19.39
N GLU A 141 25.59 -0.49 -20.11
CA GLU A 141 24.90 0.34 -21.10
C GLU A 141 24.35 -0.53 -22.23
N ALA A 142 23.05 -0.80 -22.18
CA ALA A 142 22.32 -1.65 -23.12
C ALA A 142 20.81 -1.32 -23.07
N VAL A 143 20.05 -1.84 -24.01
CA VAL A 143 18.59 -1.85 -23.94
C VAL A 143 18.17 -3.17 -23.27
N TYR A 144 17.40 -3.06 -22.22
CA TYR A 144 16.84 -4.18 -21.46
C TYR A 144 15.34 -4.28 -21.68
N ILE A 145 14.85 -5.49 -21.65
CA ILE A 145 13.43 -5.80 -21.64
C ILE A 145 13.17 -6.65 -20.39
N TYR A 146 12.26 -6.22 -19.57
CA TYR A 146 11.83 -6.93 -18.37
C TYR A 146 10.36 -7.32 -18.49
N PHE A 147 10.04 -8.54 -18.11
CA PHE A 147 8.68 -9.05 -18.03
C PHE A 147 8.40 -9.53 -16.62
N ASP A 148 7.29 -9.08 -16.05
CA ASP A 148 6.71 -9.62 -14.84
C ASP A 148 5.50 -10.48 -15.19
N VAL A 149 5.57 -11.77 -14.84
CA VAL A 149 4.52 -12.75 -15.14
C VAL A 149 3.80 -13.08 -13.84
N GLY A 150 2.71 -12.37 -13.59
CA GLY A 150 1.86 -12.59 -12.42
C GLY A 150 0.79 -13.66 -12.65
N GLY A 151 -0.05 -13.87 -11.64
CA GLY A 151 -1.14 -14.88 -11.68
C GLY A 151 -2.31 -14.55 -12.60
N GLY A 152 -2.34 -13.38 -13.24
CA GLY A 152 -3.43 -12.95 -14.13
C GLY A 152 -3.03 -11.87 -15.13
N THR A 153 -1.80 -11.36 -15.03
CA THR A 153 -1.27 -10.30 -15.90
C THR A 153 0.15 -10.61 -16.31
N VAL A 154 0.55 -10.06 -17.45
CA VAL A 154 1.96 -10.00 -17.89
C VAL A 154 2.26 -8.53 -18.15
N ASP A 155 3.12 -7.97 -17.33
CA ASP A 155 3.57 -6.59 -17.46
C ASP A 155 4.97 -6.56 -18.06
N GLY A 156 5.21 -5.64 -19.00
CA GLY A 156 6.48 -5.54 -19.70
C GLY A 156 6.97 -4.10 -19.77
N VAL A 157 8.29 -3.91 -19.63
CA VAL A 157 8.93 -2.62 -19.80
C VAL A 157 10.26 -2.77 -20.54
N SER A 158 10.58 -1.79 -21.37
CA SER A 158 11.92 -1.62 -21.93
C SER A 158 12.58 -0.39 -21.33
N PHE A 159 13.86 -0.51 -20.96
CA PHE A 159 14.63 0.60 -20.37
C PHE A 159 16.09 0.54 -20.81
N ARG A 160 16.80 1.65 -20.65
CA ARG A 160 18.21 1.81 -20.96
C ARG A 160 19.00 2.42 -19.82
#